data_af74a6c85be041f4959deeebee62ca2d
#
_entry.id   af74a6c85be041f4959deeebee62ca2d
#
_cell.length_a   1.000
_cell.length_b   1.000
_cell.length_c   1.000
_cell.angle_alpha   90.00
_cell.angle_beta   90.00
_cell.angle_gamma   90.00
#
_symmetry.space_group_name_H-M   'P 1'
#
loop_
_entity.id
_entity.type
_entity.pdbx_description
1 polymer ?
#
loop_
_entity_poly.entity_id
_entity_poly.type
_entity_poly.pdbx_seq_one_letter_code
_entity_poly.pdbx_strand_id
1 'polypeptide(L)'
;MKKNLNFPLTSTHWGTYRVESKNGKITKLHGFEEDPDPSIIGQGIIDVLDGSMRINTPMVRESWYRHGPGSANNLRGEDTFISISWDEAEKLVANELDRIITKFGNKSIY
;
A
#
# COMPACT_ATOMS: atom_id res chain seq x y z
N MET A 1 2.43 29.06 -21.39
CA MET A 1 1.59 29.60 -20.27
C MET A 1 1.98 28.90 -18.97
N LYS A 2 2.71 29.60 -18.08
CA LYS A 2 3.19 29.04 -16.78
C LYS A 2 2.08 29.12 -15.71
N LYS A 3 1.03 28.32 -15.85
CA LYS A 3 -0.18 28.44 -15.00
C LYS A 3 -0.15 27.66 -13.67
N ASN A 4 0.85 26.79 -13.45
CA ASN A 4 0.83 25.81 -12.34
C ASN A 4 1.97 25.93 -11.31
N LEU A 5 2.76 27.00 -11.40
CA LEU A 5 3.94 27.19 -10.54
C LEU A 5 3.63 27.32 -9.04
N ASN A 6 2.36 27.59 -8.67
CA ASN A 6 1.96 27.79 -7.28
C ASN A 6 1.49 26.50 -6.57
N PHE A 7 1.36 25.39 -7.30
CA PHE A 7 1.01 24.11 -6.67
C PHE A 7 2.25 23.46 -6.02
N PRO A 8 2.10 22.83 -4.87
CA PRO A 8 3.20 22.14 -4.21
C PRO A 8 3.74 21.01 -5.09
N LEU A 9 5.04 20.76 -4.98
CA LEU A 9 5.71 19.67 -5.65
C LEU A 9 5.57 18.37 -4.83
N THR A 10 5.44 17.26 -5.54
CA THR A 10 5.61 15.92 -5.02
C THR A 10 6.48 15.10 -5.96
N SER A 11 7.21 14.16 -5.43
CA SER A 11 7.99 13.19 -6.23
C SER A 11 7.48 11.79 -5.96
N THR A 12 7.38 11.02 -7.02
CA THR A 12 7.03 9.61 -7.01
C THR A 12 8.12 8.80 -7.70
N HIS A 13 7.99 7.49 -7.69
CA HIS A 13 8.90 6.62 -8.44
C HIS A 13 8.87 6.89 -9.95
N TRP A 14 7.81 7.47 -10.47
CA TRP A 14 7.59 7.72 -11.92
C TRP A 14 7.81 9.17 -12.35
N GLY A 15 8.16 10.05 -11.43
CA GLY A 15 8.44 11.45 -11.78
C GLY A 15 8.01 12.45 -10.72
N THR A 16 8.26 13.72 -11.03
CA THR A 16 7.90 14.85 -10.19
C THR A 16 6.68 15.56 -10.77
N TYR A 17 5.76 15.95 -9.90
CA TYR A 17 4.51 16.59 -10.29
C TYR A 17 4.17 17.75 -9.37
N ARG A 18 3.39 18.69 -9.91
CA ARG A 18 2.69 19.69 -9.11
C ARG A 18 1.30 19.19 -8.78
N VAL A 19 0.94 19.30 -7.50
CA VAL A 19 -0.29 18.72 -6.95
C VAL A 19 -1.37 19.80 -6.84
N GLU A 20 -2.44 19.63 -7.60
CA GLU A 20 -3.65 20.43 -7.43
C GLU A 20 -4.59 19.69 -6.46
N SER A 21 -5.04 20.40 -5.42
CA SER A 21 -5.97 19.85 -4.43
C SER A 21 -7.14 20.80 -4.20
N LYS A 22 -8.31 20.23 -3.88
CA LYS A 22 -9.53 20.96 -3.54
C LYS A 22 -10.22 20.24 -2.36
N ASN A 23 -10.53 21.00 -1.32
CA ASN A 23 -11.20 20.46 -0.13
C ASN A 23 -10.47 19.23 0.49
N GLY A 24 -9.14 19.29 0.54
CA GLY A 24 -8.32 18.20 1.10
C GLY A 24 -8.14 16.97 0.20
N LYS A 25 -8.71 16.98 -1.01
CA LYS A 25 -8.55 15.89 -1.98
C LYS A 25 -7.66 16.32 -3.14
N ILE A 26 -6.79 15.45 -3.59
CA ILE A 26 -6.00 15.65 -4.81
C ILE A 26 -6.94 15.50 -6.00
N THR A 27 -6.98 16.54 -6.85
CA THR A 27 -7.84 16.57 -8.03
C THR A 27 -7.07 16.36 -9.33
N LYS A 28 -5.77 16.70 -9.34
CA LYS A 28 -4.94 16.57 -10.52
C LYS A 28 -3.45 16.62 -10.18
N LEU A 29 -2.67 15.87 -10.93
CA LEU A 29 -1.22 16.01 -11.02
C LEU A 29 -0.85 16.68 -12.34
N HIS A 30 -0.08 17.76 -12.27
CA HIS A 30 0.49 18.43 -13.43
C HIS A 30 1.96 18.02 -13.55
N GLY A 31 2.42 17.73 -14.75
CA GLY A 31 3.84 17.48 -14.98
C GLY A 31 4.72 18.61 -14.49
N PHE A 32 5.88 18.28 -13.99
CA PHE A 32 6.89 19.25 -13.58
C PHE A 32 7.35 20.04 -14.82
N GLU A 33 7.46 21.35 -14.68
CA GLU A 33 7.68 22.27 -15.81
C GLU A 33 9.04 22.13 -16.49
N GLU A 34 10.00 21.51 -15.83
CA GLU A 34 11.34 21.25 -16.38
C GLU A 34 11.50 19.80 -16.85
N ASP A 35 10.46 18.97 -16.71
CA ASP A 35 10.41 17.63 -17.29
C ASP A 35 9.84 17.72 -18.71
N PRO A 36 10.64 17.39 -19.75
CA PRO A 36 10.19 17.49 -21.12
C PRO A 36 9.17 16.41 -21.51
N ASP A 37 9.10 15.31 -20.75
CA ASP A 37 8.21 14.16 -21.02
C ASP A 37 7.66 13.56 -19.70
N PRO A 38 6.80 14.29 -18.96
CA PRO A 38 6.26 13.83 -17.69
C PRO A 38 5.46 12.54 -17.83
N SER A 39 5.77 11.54 -17.02
CA SER A 39 5.06 10.26 -17.05
C SER A 39 3.58 10.43 -16.69
N ILE A 40 2.71 9.81 -17.49
CA ILE A 40 1.26 9.79 -17.26
C ILE A 40 0.85 8.85 -16.12
N ILE A 41 1.73 7.93 -15.69
CA ILE A 41 1.45 6.94 -14.63
C ILE A 41 1.06 7.62 -13.32
N GLY A 42 1.64 8.80 -13.04
CA GLY A 42 1.31 9.59 -11.86
C GLY A 42 -0.18 9.90 -11.71
N GLN A 43 -0.91 10.06 -12.82
CA GLN A 43 -2.36 10.33 -12.78
C GLN A 43 -3.15 9.15 -12.18
N GLY A 44 -2.73 7.91 -12.43
CA GLY A 44 -3.38 6.72 -11.89
C GLY A 44 -3.31 6.63 -10.36
N ILE A 45 -2.34 7.31 -9.72
CA ILE A 45 -2.23 7.34 -8.25
C ILE A 45 -3.45 8.02 -7.63
N ILE A 46 -4.01 9.04 -8.27
CA ILE A 46 -5.17 9.78 -7.75
C ILE A 46 -6.37 8.83 -7.59
N ASP A 47 -6.59 7.99 -8.59
CA ASP A 47 -7.72 7.04 -8.58
C ASP A 47 -7.56 5.96 -7.51
N VAL A 48 -6.31 5.64 -7.14
CA VAL A 48 -6.01 4.63 -6.12
C VAL A 48 -6.15 5.18 -4.69
N LEU A 49 -5.96 6.49 -4.47
CA LEU A 49 -5.94 7.07 -3.12
C LEU A 49 -7.24 6.83 -2.33
N ASP A 50 -8.38 6.95 -2.98
CA ASP A 50 -9.71 6.76 -2.38
C ASP A 50 -10.45 5.56 -3.02
N GLY A 51 -9.79 4.78 -3.86
CA GLY A 51 -10.37 3.67 -4.61
C GLY A 51 -10.50 2.38 -3.79
N SER A 52 -11.28 1.44 -4.34
CA SER A 52 -11.50 0.11 -3.75
C SER A 52 -10.23 -0.76 -3.66
N MET A 53 -9.18 -0.39 -4.39
CA MET A 53 -7.89 -1.09 -4.36
C MET A 53 -7.01 -0.69 -3.17
N ARG A 54 -7.38 0.39 -2.46
CA ARG A 54 -6.64 0.83 -1.28
C ARG A 54 -6.99 -0.03 -0.08
N ILE A 55 -5.98 -0.63 0.53
CA ILE A 55 -6.11 -1.34 1.81
C ILE A 55 -6.11 -0.28 2.92
N ASN A 56 -7.24 -0.12 3.60
CA ASN A 56 -7.42 0.92 4.63
C ASN A 56 -7.22 0.40 6.07
N THR A 57 -7.24 -0.91 6.25
CA THR A 57 -7.08 -1.57 7.55
C THR A 57 -6.17 -2.76 7.41
N PRO A 58 -5.51 -3.22 8.49
CA PRO A 58 -4.82 -4.49 8.46
C PRO A 58 -5.79 -5.62 8.08
N MET A 59 -5.32 -6.51 7.24
CA MET A 59 -6.13 -7.65 6.78
C MET A 59 -5.32 -8.93 6.88
N VAL A 60 -6.00 -10.00 7.21
CA VAL A 60 -5.41 -11.34 7.30
C VAL A 60 -6.24 -12.33 6.49
N ARG A 61 -5.61 -13.32 5.89
CA ARG A 61 -6.32 -14.40 5.20
C ARG A 61 -7.14 -15.19 6.22
N GLU A 62 -8.41 -15.39 5.93
CA GLU A 62 -9.35 -16.04 6.84
C GLU A 62 -8.90 -17.46 7.21
N SER A 63 -8.43 -18.23 6.23
CA SER A 63 -7.93 -19.59 6.46
C SER A 63 -6.74 -19.62 7.43
N TRP A 64 -5.80 -18.66 7.27
CA TRP A 64 -4.66 -18.56 8.18
C TRP A 64 -5.08 -18.12 9.57
N TYR A 65 -5.99 -17.16 9.66
CA TYR A 65 -6.51 -16.66 10.93
C TYR A 65 -7.19 -17.76 11.76
N ARG A 66 -7.95 -18.63 11.09
CA ARG A 66 -8.70 -19.73 11.75
C ARG A 66 -7.85 -20.95 12.07
N HIS A 67 -6.88 -21.28 11.23
CA HIS A 67 -6.17 -22.57 11.26
C HIS A 67 -4.66 -22.45 11.42
N GLY A 68 -4.12 -21.24 11.38
CA GLY A 68 -2.69 -20.98 11.55
C GLY A 68 -1.83 -21.29 10.33
N PRO A 69 -0.51 -21.28 10.53
CA PRO A 69 0.47 -21.48 9.47
C PRO A 69 0.34 -22.80 8.74
N GLY A 70 0.45 -22.76 7.41
CA GLY A 70 0.33 -23.93 6.54
C GLY A 70 -1.09 -24.27 6.12
N SER A 71 -2.09 -23.51 6.61
CA SER A 71 -3.47 -23.70 6.21
C SER A 71 -3.72 -23.20 4.78
N ALA A 72 -4.51 -23.96 4.02
CA ALA A 72 -5.10 -23.56 2.75
C ALA A 72 -4.15 -22.87 1.75
N ASN A 73 -2.91 -23.37 1.59
CA ASN A 73 -1.93 -22.83 0.65
C ASN A 73 -2.41 -22.89 -0.81
N ASN A 74 -3.31 -23.82 -1.12
CA ASN A 74 -3.96 -23.98 -2.42
C ASN A 74 -5.01 -22.89 -2.72
N LEU A 75 -5.44 -22.11 -1.72
CA LEU A 75 -6.43 -21.03 -1.87
C LEU A 75 -5.77 -19.67 -2.11
N ARG A 76 -4.51 -19.62 -2.51
CA ARG A 76 -3.85 -18.36 -2.83
C ARG A 76 -4.56 -17.66 -4.01
N GLY A 77 -5.09 -16.46 -3.76
CA GLY A 77 -5.88 -15.69 -4.71
C GLY A 77 -7.40 -15.91 -4.61
N GLU A 78 -7.84 -16.98 -3.94
CA GLU A 78 -9.26 -17.31 -3.76
C GLU A 78 -9.73 -17.16 -2.31
N ASP A 79 -8.79 -17.17 -1.35
CA ASP A 79 -9.10 -17.04 0.08
C ASP A 79 -9.63 -15.63 0.42
N THR A 80 -10.57 -15.57 1.33
CA THR A 80 -11.13 -14.33 1.83
C THR A 80 -10.13 -13.62 2.75
N PHE A 81 -10.06 -12.30 2.65
CA PHE A 81 -9.35 -11.46 3.61
C PHE A 81 -10.34 -10.84 4.58
N ILE A 82 -10.05 -10.94 5.88
CA ILE A 82 -10.82 -10.31 6.96
C ILE A 82 -10.05 -9.15 7.58
N SER A 83 -10.75 -8.06 7.89
CA SER A 83 -10.17 -6.91 8.59
C SER A 83 -9.98 -7.23 10.06
N ILE A 84 -8.84 -6.82 10.61
CA ILE A 84 -8.51 -6.93 12.03
C ILE A 84 -8.01 -5.58 12.56
N SER A 85 -7.96 -5.42 13.88
CA SER A 85 -7.37 -4.23 14.50
C SER A 85 -5.85 -4.20 14.33
N TRP A 86 -5.23 -3.04 14.48
CA TRP A 86 -3.76 -2.91 14.51
C TRP A 86 -3.15 -3.70 15.66
N ASP A 87 -3.73 -3.63 16.86
CA ASP A 87 -3.26 -4.38 18.03
C ASP A 87 -3.25 -5.89 17.79
N GLU A 88 -4.25 -6.39 17.07
CA GLU A 88 -4.34 -7.78 16.71
C GLU A 88 -3.34 -8.16 15.61
N ALA A 89 -3.18 -7.31 14.60
CA ALA A 89 -2.19 -7.52 13.54
C ALA A 89 -0.77 -7.60 14.10
N GLU A 90 -0.40 -6.69 14.99
CA GLU A 90 0.91 -6.67 15.65
C GLU A 90 1.14 -7.95 16.48
N LYS A 91 0.15 -8.40 17.24
CA LYS A 91 0.23 -9.66 18.01
C LYS A 91 0.41 -10.88 17.11
N LEU A 92 -0.35 -10.95 16.01
CA LEU A 92 -0.23 -12.06 15.06
C LEU A 92 1.16 -12.11 14.42
N VAL A 93 1.67 -10.96 13.98
CA VAL A 93 3.01 -10.86 13.40
C VAL A 93 4.09 -11.23 14.42
N ALA A 94 4.02 -10.68 15.64
CA ALA A 94 4.97 -10.97 16.71
C ALA A 94 4.99 -12.47 17.06
N ASN A 95 3.84 -13.08 17.22
CA ASN A 95 3.72 -14.51 17.53
C ASN A 95 4.28 -15.39 16.41
N GLU A 96 4.04 -15.02 15.15
CA GLU A 96 4.56 -15.79 14.02
C GLU A 96 6.08 -15.63 13.88
N LEU A 97 6.63 -14.45 14.10
CA LEU A 97 8.07 -14.23 14.15
C LEU A 97 8.73 -15.05 15.26
N ASP A 98 8.17 -15.03 16.47
CA ASP A 98 8.66 -15.83 17.60
C ASP A 98 8.62 -17.33 17.30
N ARG A 99 7.52 -17.83 16.73
CA ARG A 99 7.37 -19.21 16.28
C ARG A 99 8.46 -19.62 15.29
N ILE A 100 8.73 -18.74 14.30
CA ILE A 100 9.72 -19.02 13.25
C ILE A 100 11.14 -19.00 13.84
N ILE A 101 11.46 -18.01 14.66
CA ILE A 101 12.78 -17.89 15.31
C ILE A 101 13.02 -19.10 16.22
N THR A 102 12.04 -19.46 17.03
CA THR A 102 12.13 -20.61 17.94
C THR A 102 12.33 -21.93 17.19
N LYS A 103 11.63 -22.12 16.09
CA LYS A 103 11.66 -23.38 15.34
C LYS A 103 12.85 -23.50 14.37
N PHE A 104 13.28 -22.39 13.76
CA PHE A 104 14.25 -22.40 12.66
C PHE A 104 15.47 -21.51 12.89
N GLY A 105 15.48 -20.74 14.00
CA GLY A 105 16.55 -19.79 14.34
C GLY A 105 16.46 -18.46 13.59
N ASN A 106 17.24 -17.47 14.03
CA ASN A 106 17.21 -16.10 13.46
C ASN A 106 17.52 -16.04 11.96
N LYS A 107 18.29 -17.00 11.44
CA LYS A 107 18.66 -17.04 10.01
C LYS A 107 17.48 -17.30 9.08
N SER A 108 16.33 -17.68 9.62
CA SER A 108 15.09 -17.90 8.85
C SER A 108 14.30 -16.62 8.60
N ILE A 109 14.65 -15.52 9.24
CA ILE A 109 14.08 -14.20 9.01
C ILE A 109 14.98 -13.47 8.00
N TYR A 110 14.40 -13.15 6.86
CA TYR A 110 15.11 -12.49 5.76
C TYR A 110 14.40 -11.20 5.35
#